data_c62857b170770143564986974cd90356
#
_entry.id   c62857b170770143564986974cd90356
#
_cell.length_a   1.000
_cell.length_b   1.000
_cell.length_c   1.000
_cell.angle_alpha   90.00
_cell.angle_beta   90.00
_cell.angle_gamma   90.00
#
_symmetry.space_group_name_H-M   'P 1'
#
loop_
_entity.id
_entity.type
_entity.pdbx_description
1 polymer ?
#
loop_
_entity_poly.entity_id
_entity_poly.type
_entity_poly.pdbx_seq_one_letter_code
_entity_poly.pdbx_strand_id
1 'polypeptide(L)'
;MATMLEAASFIKTLELLKESDTPFPIYNNDKVRLIIGGIGKTNSAMATAHFIEKYRPICICNTGAAGSTNNEYVLGETYHIKKIIEPDRPDLKTGIPCEQIPHILSGFPLAVLSTRDAPVHDIEDRANISKMAGLADMEGAAVNQVCSHFKTRCFLFKFVSDTPEHMSNREIIRNIKLYSNTFSEFFCISVMPRLLESASCEL
;
A
#
# COMPACT_ATOMS: atom_id res chain seq x y z
N MET A 1 0.03 -4.79 -5.03
CA MET A 1 1.36 -4.81 -4.37
C MET A 1 2.43 -4.41 -5.35
N ALA A 2 3.52 -3.81 -4.89
CA ALA A 2 4.56 -3.30 -5.80
C ALA A 2 5.47 -4.40 -6.35
N THR A 3 5.89 -5.35 -5.52
CA THR A 3 6.93 -6.31 -5.85
C THR A 3 6.53 -7.76 -5.55
N MET A 4 7.21 -8.70 -6.23
CA MET A 4 7.09 -10.13 -5.92
C MET A 4 7.59 -10.43 -4.49
N LEU A 5 8.55 -9.67 -4.00
CA LEU A 5 9.09 -9.84 -2.65
C LEU A 5 8.01 -9.68 -1.57
N GLU A 6 7.10 -8.73 -1.75
CA GLU A 6 5.96 -8.49 -0.86
C GLU A 6 4.82 -9.50 -1.13
N ALA A 7 4.59 -9.82 -2.41
CA ALA A 7 3.46 -10.63 -2.85
C ALA A 7 3.61 -12.12 -2.52
N ALA A 8 4.84 -12.63 -2.44
CA ALA A 8 5.12 -14.08 -2.30
C ALA A 8 4.42 -14.70 -1.08
N SER A 9 4.40 -14.01 0.06
CA SER A 9 3.72 -14.48 1.26
C SER A 9 2.19 -14.54 1.08
N PHE A 10 1.59 -13.53 0.45
CA PHE A 10 0.16 -13.52 0.14
C PHE A 10 -0.22 -14.63 -0.86
N ILE A 11 0.58 -14.83 -1.90
CA ILE A 11 0.36 -15.90 -2.88
C ILE A 11 0.33 -17.26 -2.18
N LYS A 12 1.27 -17.49 -1.25
CA LYS A 12 1.36 -18.74 -0.49
C LYS A 12 0.20 -18.86 0.51
N THR A 13 -0.06 -17.84 1.33
CA THR A 13 -1.06 -17.87 2.41
C THR A 13 -2.48 -18.01 1.87
N LEU A 14 -2.78 -17.39 0.72
CA LEU A 14 -4.09 -17.44 0.07
C LEU A 14 -4.20 -18.53 -0.99
N GLU A 15 -3.14 -19.33 -1.20
CA GLU A 15 -3.08 -20.38 -2.22
C GLU A 15 -3.47 -19.86 -3.61
N LEU A 16 -2.94 -18.67 -3.98
CA LEU A 16 -3.27 -18.05 -5.24
C LEU A 16 -2.56 -18.75 -6.41
N LEU A 17 -3.30 -19.04 -7.45
CA LEU A 17 -2.78 -19.59 -8.70
C LEU A 17 -2.46 -18.45 -9.68
N LYS A 18 -1.41 -18.63 -10.46
CA LYS A 18 -1.01 -17.67 -11.47
C LYS A 18 -2.04 -17.63 -12.60
N GLU A 19 -2.57 -16.43 -12.87
CA GLU A 19 -3.53 -16.20 -13.96
C GLU A 19 -2.84 -15.67 -15.22
N SER A 20 -1.93 -14.67 -15.07
CA SER A 20 -1.20 -14.08 -16.21
C SER A 20 0.16 -13.53 -15.80
N ASP A 21 1.01 -13.25 -16.81
CA ASP A 21 2.28 -12.52 -16.66
C ASP A 21 2.24 -11.14 -17.32
N THR A 22 1.41 -10.98 -18.33
CA THR A 22 1.38 -9.76 -19.16
C THR A 22 -0.01 -9.16 -19.22
N PRO A 23 -0.17 -7.82 -19.18
CA PRO A 23 0.91 -6.83 -19.00
C PRO A 23 1.47 -6.78 -17.58
N PHE A 24 0.81 -7.42 -16.60
CA PHE A 24 1.23 -7.52 -15.21
C PHE A 24 1.08 -8.94 -14.69
N PRO A 25 1.95 -9.40 -13.77
CA PRO A 25 1.73 -10.66 -13.07
C PRO A 25 0.46 -10.59 -12.22
N ILE A 26 -0.47 -11.51 -12.47
CA ILE A 26 -1.73 -11.61 -11.74
C ILE A 26 -1.88 -13.03 -11.20
N TYR A 27 -2.30 -13.11 -9.95
CA TYR A 27 -2.59 -14.34 -9.23
C TYR A 27 -4.01 -14.29 -8.66
N ASN A 28 -4.70 -15.41 -8.60
CA ASN A 28 -6.07 -15.46 -8.12
C ASN A 28 -6.44 -16.75 -7.40
N ASN A 29 -7.54 -16.66 -6.66
CA ASN A 29 -8.42 -17.76 -6.29
C ASN A 29 -9.88 -17.29 -6.45
N ASP A 30 -10.85 -18.08 -5.98
CA ASP A 30 -12.28 -17.76 -6.12
C ASP A 30 -12.70 -16.44 -5.43
N LYS A 31 -11.93 -15.93 -4.48
CA LYS A 31 -12.29 -14.77 -3.65
C LYS A 31 -11.43 -13.53 -3.91
N VAL A 32 -10.18 -13.73 -4.28
CA VAL A 32 -9.17 -12.66 -4.32
C VAL A 32 -8.36 -12.72 -5.61
N ARG A 33 -8.08 -11.55 -6.17
CA ARG A 33 -7.05 -11.36 -7.19
C ARG A 33 -5.96 -10.45 -6.67
N LEU A 34 -4.72 -10.83 -6.91
CA LEU A 34 -3.53 -10.07 -6.56
C LEU A 34 -2.80 -9.68 -7.84
N ILE A 35 -2.50 -8.39 -8.01
CA ILE A 35 -1.69 -7.86 -9.10
C ILE A 35 -0.36 -7.32 -8.57
N ILE A 36 0.73 -7.58 -9.29
CA ILE A 36 2.05 -6.99 -9.03
C ILE A 36 2.26 -5.86 -10.04
N GLY A 37 2.15 -4.62 -9.54
CA GLY A 37 2.10 -3.45 -10.40
C GLY A 37 3.46 -2.84 -10.75
N GLY A 38 4.51 -3.14 -10.00
CA GLY A 38 5.80 -2.45 -10.07
C GLY A 38 5.90 -1.28 -9.09
N ILE A 39 7.14 -0.84 -8.84
CA ILE A 39 7.45 0.25 -7.91
C ILE A 39 7.16 1.61 -8.57
N GLY A 40 6.65 2.56 -7.78
CA GLY A 40 6.43 3.95 -8.13
C GLY A 40 5.01 4.26 -8.63
N LYS A 41 4.67 5.55 -8.61
CA LYS A 41 3.32 6.05 -8.88
C LYS A 41 2.81 5.68 -10.27
N THR A 42 3.64 5.83 -11.29
CA THR A 42 3.25 5.53 -12.68
C THR A 42 2.91 4.06 -12.88
N ASN A 43 3.76 3.14 -12.41
CA ASN A 43 3.53 1.70 -12.52
C ASN A 43 2.26 1.28 -11.78
N SER A 44 2.07 1.77 -10.57
CA SER A 44 0.91 1.47 -9.74
C SER A 44 -0.38 2.02 -10.35
N ALA A 45 -0.35 3.22 -10.95
CA ALA A 45 -1.50 3.78 -11.64
C ALA A 45 -1.91 2.93 -12.85
N MET A 46 -0.96 2.55 -13.70
CA MET A 46 -1.22 1.71 -14.88
C MET A 46 -1.80 0.34 -14.47
N ALA A 47 -1.18 -0.30 -13.48
CA ALA A 47 -1.62 -1.60 -12.99
C ALA A 47 -3.03 -1.54 -12.39
N THR A 48 -3.32 -0.51 -11.58
CA THR A 48 -4.62 -0.34 -10.94
C THR A 48 -5.72 -0.06 -11.97
N ALA A 49 -5.47 0.81 -12.95
CA ALA A 49 -6.43 1.10 -14.01
C ALA A 49 -6.73 -0.15 -14.84
N HIS A 50 -5.69 -0.86 -15.31
CA HIS A 50 -5.84 -2.13 -16.02
C HIS A 50 -6.66 -3.14 -15.22
N PHE A 51 -6.38 -3.26 -13.92
CA PHE A 51 -7.05 -4.22 -13.04
C PHE A 51 -8.53 -3.87 -12.85
N ILE A 52 -8.86 -2.61 -12.62
CA ILE A 52 -10.25 -2.16 -12.44
C ILE A 52 -11.06 -2.37 -13.72
N GLU A 53 -10.53 -1.99 -14.87
CA GLU A 53 -11.23 -2.15 -16.15
C GLU A 53 -11.47 -3.62 -16.50
N LYS A 54 -10.48 -4.47 -16.27
CA LYS A 54 -10.58 -5.90 -16.61
C LYS A 54 -11.48 -6.69 -15.67
N TYR A 55 -11.42 -6.43 -14.36
CA TYR A 55 -12.04 -7.30 -13.36
C TYR A 55 -13.21 -6.65 -12.60
N ARG A 56 -13.36 -5.34 -12.69
CA ARG A 56 -14.40 -4.57 -11.97
C ARG A 56 -14.54 -4.98 -10.51
N PRO A 57 -13.47 -4.91 -9.71
CA PRO A 57 -13.49 -5.38 -8.33
C PRO A 57 -14.40 -4.50 -7.47
N ILE A 58 -14.99 -5.09 -6.43
CA ILE A 58 -15.80 -4.36 -5.44
C ILE A 58 -14.96 -3.35 -4.68
N CYS A 59 -13.71 -3.69 -4.41
CA CYS A 59 -12.72 -2.78 -3.80
C CYS A 59 -11.30 -3.16 -4.21
N ILE A 60 -10.40 -2.21 -4.06
CA ILE A 60 -8.95 -2.39 -4.17
C ILE A 60 -8.35 -2.25 -2.78
N CYS A 61 -7.42 -3.12 -2.45
CA CYS A 61 -6.59 -2.97 -1.27
C CYS A 61 -5.13 -2.83 -1.67
N ASN A 62 -4.54 -1.65 -1.49
CA ASN A 62 -3.11 -1.45 -1.64
C ASN A 62 -2.40 -1.93 -0.37
N THR A 63 -1.62 -2.98 -0.49
CA THR A 63 -0.90 -3.62 0.61
C THR A 63 0.58 -3.72 0.30
N GLY A 64 1.42 -3.59 1.30
CA GLY A 64 2.88 -3.69 1.15
C GLY A 64 3.64 -2.97 2.24
N ALA A 65 4.94 -2.81 2.00
CA ALA A 65 5.87 -2.14 2.90
C ALA A 65 5.72 -0.62 2.87
N ALA A 66 6.05 0.03 3.98
CA ALA A 66 6.29 1.47 4.08
C ALA A 66 7.40 1.75 5.07
N GLY A 67 8.20 2.78 4.81
CA GLY A 67 9.22 3.26 5.75
C GLY A 67 8.59 4.15 6.82
N SER A 68 9.00 3.98 8.08
CA SER A 68 8.68 4.92 9.14
C SER A 68 9.51 6.20 9.01
N THR A 69 8.89 7.34 9.18
CA THR A 69 9.56 8.65 9.11
C THR A 69 10.10 9.11 10.47
N ASN A 70 9.66 8.47 11.55
CA ASN A 70 10.07 8.74 12.93
C ASN A 70 10.08 7.43 13.75
N ASN A 71 10.37 7.52 15.06
CA ASN A 71 10.45 6.35 15.94
C ASN A 71 9.13 5.97 16.63
N GLU A 72 8.01 6.55 16.23
CA GLU A 72 6.68 6.22 16.78
C GLU A 72 6.10 4.96 16.15
N TYR A 73 6.55 4.61 14.92
CA TYR A 73 6.05 3.48 14.17
C TYR A 73 7.03 2.31 14.25
N VAL A 74 6.59 1.20 14.83
CA VAL A 74 7.43 0.06 15.16
C VAL A 74 7.63 -0.85 13.95
N LEU A 75 8.87 -1.32 13.78
CA LEU A 75 9.26 -2.24 12.72
C LEU A 75 8.40 -3.51 12.71
N GLY A 76 7.81 -3.85 11.56
CA GLY A 76 6.93 -5.00 11.40
C GLY A 76 5.47 -4.77 11.77
N GLU A 77 5.13 -3.72 12.50
CA GLU A 77 3.74 -3.40 12.81
C GLU A 77 2.95 -2.93 11.58
N THR A 78 1.65 -3.21 11.58
CA THR A 78 0.73 -2.91 10.48
C THR A 78 -0.18 -1.75 10.82
N TYR A 79 -0.32 -0.82 9.88
CA TYR A 79 -1.17 0.36 9.99
C TYR A 79 -2.15 0.45 8.83
N HIS A 80 -3.37 0.90 9.13
CA HIS A 80 -4.36 1.28 8.15
C HIS A 80 -4.23 2.77 7.84
N ILE A 81 -4.17 3.11 6.55
CA ILE A 81 -3.89 4.49 6.12
C ILE A 81 -5.18 5.29 6.09
N LYS A 82 -5.23 6.34 6.93
CA LYS A 82 -6.39 7.25 7.02
C LYS A 82 -6.30 8.48 6.11
N LYS A 83 -5.09 8.84 5.69
CA LYS A 83 -4.81 10.02 4.85
C LYS A 83 -3.50 9.80 4.11
N ILE A 84 -3.46 10.27 2.86
CA ILE A 84 -2.28 10.22 2.01
C ILE A 84 -1.89 11.66 1.65
N ILE A 85 -0.59 11.97 1.67
CA ILE A 85 -0.02 13.25 1.31
C ILE A 85 1.02 13.04 0.20
N GLU A 86 0.99 13.83 -0.85
CA GLU A 86 1.97 13.82 -1.94
C GLU A 86 2.82 15.10 -1.90
N PRO A 87 3.98 15.10 -1.23
CA PRO A 87 4.82 16.28 -1.12
C PRO A 87 5.44 16.72 -2.45
N ASP A 88 5.62 15.80 -3.37
CA ASP A 88 6.17 16.02 -4.71
C ASP A 88 5.09 16.43 -5.75
N ARG A 89 3.84 16.59 -5.34
CA ARG A 89 2.73 17.08 -6.17
C ARG A 89 1.95 18.19 -5.44
N PRO A 90 2.55 19.37 -5.26
CA PRO A 90 1.84 20.48 -4.63
C PRO A 90 0.81 21.11 -5.57
N ASP A 91 -0.22 21.72 -5.02
CA ASP A 91 -1.12 22.61 -5.74
C ASP A 91 -0.32 23.82 -6.29
N LEU A 92 -0.50 24.13 -7.57
CA LEU A 92 0.30 25.15 -8.25
C LEU A 92 0.06 26.58 -7.73
N LYS A 93 -1.08 26.85 -7.09
CA LYS A 93 -1.42 28.19 -6.59
C LYS A 93 -1.00 28.37 -5.15
N THR A 94 -1.19 27.35 -4.33
CA THR A 94 -0.99 27.44 -2.87
C THR A 94 0.34 26.85 -2.42
N GLY A 95 0.98 26.00 -3.21
CA GLY A 95 2.16 25.23 -2.82
C GLY A 95 1.87 24.13 -1.79
N ILE A 96 0.60 23.94 -1.44
CA ILE A 96 0.21 22.93 -0.46
C ILE A 96 0.28 21.54 -1.11
N PRO A 97 0.90 20.53 -0.47
CA PRO A 97 0.90 19.15 -0.95
C PRO A 97 -0.50 18.62 -1.20
N CYS A 98 -0.66 17.82 -2.26
CA CYS A 98 -1.94 17.18 -2.54
C CYS A 98 -2.28 16.17 -1.42
N GLU A 99 -3.51 16.22 -0.93
CA GLU A 99 -4.03 15.31 0.09
C GLU A 99 -5.15 14.44 -0.49
N GLN A 100 -5.19 13.17 -0.05
CA GLN A 100 -6.21 12.21 -0.44
C GLN A 100 -6.70 11.43 0.79
N ILE A 101 -7.98 11.09 0.80
CA ILE A 101 -8.62 10.32 1.87
C ILE A 101 -9.07 8.97 1.28
N PRO A 102 -8.42 7.86 1.63
CA PRO A 102 -8.88 6.53 1.25
C PRO A 102 -10.07 6.10 2.12
N HIS A 103 -10.71 4.98 1.75
CA HIS A 103 -11.73 4.37 2.59
C HIS A 103 -11.11 3.75 3.85
N ILE A 104 -11.85 3.80 4.96
CA ILE A 104 -11.37 3.37 6.27
C ILE A 104 -12.24 2.24 6.80
N LEU A 105 -11.59 1.18 7.29
CA LEU A 105 -12.17 0.16 8.15
C LEU A 105 -11.89 0.51 9.62
N SER A 106 -12.89 0.45 10.48
CA SER A 106 -12.72 0.69 11.92
C SER A 106 -11.90 -0.43 12.59
N GLY A 107 -11.30 -0.12 13.76
CA GLY A 107 -10.67 -1.11 14.62
C GLY A 107 -9.24 -1.51 14.25
N PHE A 108 -8.56 -0.71 13.44
CA PHE A 108 -7.13 -0.87 13.11
C PHE A 108 -6.34 0.38 13.52
N PRO A 109 -5.06 0.24 13.89
CA PRO A 109 -4.16 1.37 14.09
C PRO A 109 -4.09 2.22 12.83
N LEU A 110 -4.23 3.54 12.97
CA LEU A 110 -4.29 4.48 11.85
C LEU A 110 -2.97 5.23 11.68
N ALA A 111 -2.56 5.45 10.43
CA ALA A 111 -1.41 6.27 10.09
C ALA A 111 -1.71 7.26 8.95
N VAL A 112 -0.89 8.30 8.83
CA VAL A 112 -0.80 9.17 7.66
C VAL A 112 0.38 8.70 6.81
N LEU A 113 0.15 8.56 5.51
CA LEU A 113 1.13 8.08 4.54
C LEU A 113 1.60 9.23 3.64
N SER A 114 2.90 9.37 3.46
CA SER A 114 3.49 10.18 2.39
C SER A 114 3.79 9.30 1.20
N THR A 115 3.25 9.61 0.02
CA THR A 115 3.61 8.91 -1.23
C THR A 115 4.39 9.83 -2.13
N ARG A 116 5.56 9.35 -2.64
CA ARG A 116 6.41 10.11 -3.58
C ARG A 116 7.19 9.16 -4.50
N ASP A 117 7.63 9.65 -5.68
CA ASP A 117 8.41 8.84 -6.63
C ASP A 117 9.91 8.72 -6.29
N ALA A 118 10.28 8.97 -5.04
CA ALA A 118 11.64 8.76 -4.55
C ALA A 118 11.60 8.10 -3.16
N PRO A 119 12.45 7.11 -2.92
CA PRO A 119 12.57 6.52 -1.59
C PRO A 119 13.16 7.53 -0.60
N VAL A 120 12.87 7.32 0.69
CA VAL A 120 13.36 8.18 1.77
C VAL A 120 14.63 7.56 2.36
N HIS A 121 15.79 8.01 1.87
CA HIS A 121 17.08 7.38 2.21
C HIS A 121 17.89 8.10 3.28
N ASP A 122 17.65 9.39 3.50
CA ASP A 122 18.43 10.15 4.47
C ASP A 122 17.60 10.65 5.65
N ILE A 123 18.31 10.98 6.74
CA ILE A 123 17.71 11.38 8.01
C ILE A 123 17.01 12.75 7.89
N GLU A 124 17.57 13.66 7.12
CA GLU A 124 17.01 15.01 6.95
C GLU A 124 15.70 14.95 6.15
N ASP A 125 15.67 14.17 5.08
CA ASP A 125 14.48 13.95 4.27
C ASP A 125 13.37 13.27 5.11
N ARG A 126 13.73 12.25 5.92
CA ARG A 126 12.79 11.63 6.88
C ARG A 126 12.24 12.63 7.88
N ALA A 127 13.10 13.46 8.47
CA ALA A 127 12.69 14.48 9.41
C ALA A 127 11.76 15.54 8.79
N ASN A 128 11.97 15.86 7.53
CA ASN A 128 11.06 16.75 6.80
C ASN A 128 9.69 16.11 6.53
N ILE A 129 9.67 14.84 6.10
CA ILE A 129 8.41 14.12 5.87
C ILE A 129 7.67 13.86 7.18
N SER A 130 8.37 13.61 8.29
CA SER A 130 7.76 13.33 9.59
C SER A 130 6.88 14.47 10.12
N LYS A 131 7.11 15.69 9.65
CA LYS A 131 6.25 16.86 9.98
C LYS A 131 4.84 16.74 9.41
N MET A 132 4.62 15.87 8.42
CA MET A 132 3.34 15.72 7.73
C MET A 132 2.79 14.28 7.73
N ALA A 133 3.65 13.27 7.77
CA ALA A 133 3.26 11.87 7.67
C ALA A 133 4.20 10.96 8.47
N GLY A 134 3.64 9.95 9.15
CA GLY A 134 4.41 8.98 9.94
C GLY A 134 5.00 7.83 9.12
N LEU A 135 4.41 7.55 7.96
CA LEU A 135 4.86 6.51 7.03
C LEU A 135 5.12 7.09 5.65
N ALA A 136 5.99 6.44 4.88
CA ALA A 136 6.31 6.81 3.50
C ALA A 136 6.33 5.59 2.58
N ASP A 137 5.74 5.73 1.37
CA ASP A 137 5.77 4.74 0.30
C ASP A 137 5.94 5.40 -1.08
N MET A 138 5.86 4.59 -2.13
CA MET A 138 5.99 5.05 -3.51
C MET A 138 4.74 4.78 -4.37
N GLU A 139 3.63 4.26 -3.85
CA GLU A 139 2.50 3.77 -4.63
C GLU A 139 1.12 4.25 -4.15
N GLY A 140 0.92 4.41 -2.86
CA GLY A 140 -0.39 4.55 -2.23
C GLY A 140 -1.27 5.64 -2.82
N ALA A 141 -0.71 6.83 -3.07
CA ALA A 141 -1.44 7.95 -3.67
C ALA A 141 -1.93 7.64 -5.08
N ALA A 142 -1.09 7.01 -5.90
CA ALA A 142 -1.43 6.68 -7.29
C ALA A 142 -2.55 5.64 -7.35
N VAL A 143 -2.49 4.61 -6.51
CA VAL A 143 -3.56 3.61 -6.40
C VAL A 143 -4.86 4.26 -5.97
N ASN A 144 -4.85 5.07 -4.90
CA ASN A 144 -6.05 5.74 -4.40
C ASN A 144 -6.64 6.73 -5.41
N GLN A 145 -5.80 7.48 -6.12
CA GLN A 145 -6.23 8.42 -7.15
C GLN A 145 -6.96 7.71 -8.30
N VAL A 146 -6.42 6.60 -8.79
CA VAL A 146 -7.07 5.80 -9.84
C VAL A 146 -8.39 5.23 -9.33
N CYS A 147 -8.41 4.63 -8.14
CA CYS A 147 -9.63 4.11 -7.54
C CYS A 147 -10.72 5.18 -7.40
N SER A 148 -10.35 6.38 -6.96
CA SER A 148 -11.26 7.53 -6.86
C SER A 148 -11.83 7.93 -8.21
N HIS A 149 -11.00 7.97 -9.27
CA HIS A 149 -11.43 8.28 -10.62
C HIS A 149 -12.44 7.25 -11.17
N PHE A 150 -12.20 5.98 -10.90
CA PHE A 150 -13.08 4.87 -11.29
C PHE A 150 -14.24 4.61 -10.30
N LYS A 151 -14.37 5.41 -9.24
CA LYS A 151 -15.38 5.24 -8.18
C LYS A 151 -15.33 3.86 -7.53
N THR A 152 -14.14 3.29 -7.41
CA THR A 152 -13.88 2.00 -6.76
C THR A 152 -13.37 2.27 -5.34
N ARG A 153 -13.89 1.58 -4.35
CA ARG A 153 -13.40 1.72 -2.96
C ARG A 153 -11.93 1.32 -2.87
N CYS A 154 -11.16 2.12 -2.15
CA CYS A 154 -9.73 1.88 -1.94
C CYS A 154 -9.39 1.86 -0.46
N PHE A 155 -8.72 0.82 -0.02
CA PHE A 155 -8.19 0.66 1.33
C PHE A 155 -6.67 0.51 1.25
N LEU A 156 -5.95 1.02 2.23
CA LEU A 156 -4.49 0.87 2.28
C LEU A 156 -4.06 0.32 3.63
N PHE A 157 -3.28 -0.76 3.59
CA PHE A 157 -2.65 -1.36 4.76
C PHE A 157 -1.16 -1.49 4.51
N LYS A 158 -0.35 -0.94 5.40
CA LYS A 158 1.10 -0.93 5.29
C LYS A 158 1.75 -1.51 6.54
N PHE A 159 2.76 -2.35 6.36
CA PHE A 159 3.63 -2.74 7.47
C PHE A 159 4.94 -1.96 7.41
N VAL A 160 5.53 -1.70 8.57
CA VAL A 160 6.77 -0.93 8.66
C VAL A 160 7.95 -1.80 8.27
N SER A 161 8.65 -1.44 7.18
CA SER A 161 9.82 -2.17 6.65
C SER A 161 11.15 -1.60 7.11
N ASP A 162 11.17 -0.31 7.45
CA ASP A 162 12.37 0.42 7.86
C ASP A 162 12.03 1.61 8.76
N THR A 163 13.00 2.01 9.53
CA THR A 163 12.91 3.12 10.49
C THR A 163 14.14 4.00 10.34
N PRO A 164 14.21 5.18 10.99
CA PRO A 164 15.42 6.00 10.98
C PRO A 164 16.71 5.26 11.41
N GLU A 165 16.57 4.17 12.18
CA GLU A 165 17.71 3.36 12.66
C GLU A 165 18.04 2.19 11.71
N HIS A 166 17.17 1.84 10.76
CA HIS A 166 17.29 0.67 9.88
C HIS A 166 17.00 1.07 8.42
N MET A 167 17.85 1.93 7.84
CA MET A 167 17.60 2.58 6.54
C MET A 167 18.37 1.97 5.36
N SER A 168 19.30 1.06 5.60
CA SER A 168 20.07 0.50 4.49
C SER A 168 19.21 -0.39 3.60
N ASN A 169 19.42 -0.36 2.29
CA ASN A 169 18.70 -1.20 1.33
C ASN A 169 18.75 -2.69 1.73
N ARG A 170 19.86 -3.15 2.33
CA ARG A 170 20.01 -4.53 2.79
C ARG A 170 19.07 -4.84 3.95
N GLU A 171 18.92 -3.91 4.89
CA GLU A 171 18.01 -4.05 6.03
C GLU A 171 16.57 -4.01 5.56
N ILE A 172 16.20 -3.07 4.69
CA ILE A 172 14.85 -2.96 4.12
C ILE A 172 14.45 -4.27 3.46
N ILE A 173 15.26 -4.81 2.56
CA ILE A 173 14.99 -6.08 1.87
C ILE A 173 14.87 -7.24 2.87
N ARG A 174 15.75 -7.29 3.88
CA ARG A 174 15.69 -8.32 4.93
C ARG A 174 14.39 -8.21 5.74
N ASN A 175 14.00 -7.00 6.12
CA ASN A 175 12.82 -6.76 6.92
C ASN A 175 11.53 -7.04 6.13
N ILE A 176 11.48 -6.68 4.84
CA ILE A 176 10.35 -7.07 3.97
C ILE A 176 10.20 -8.59 3.96
N LYS A 177 11.27 -9.35 3.78
CA LYS A 177 11.23 -10.82 3.83
C LYS A 177 10.79 -11.37 5.17
N LEU A 178 11.23 -10.74 6.27
CA LEU A 178 10.93 -11.19 7.62
C LEU A 178 9.46 -10.96 7.99
N TYR A 179 8.94 -9.76 7.69
CA TYR A 179 7.62 -9.35 8.18
C TYR A 179 6.47 -9.60 7.20
N SER A 180 6.74 -9.87 5.92
CA SER A 180 5.67 -10.12 4.93
C SER A 180 4.83 -11.35 5.24
N ASN A 181 5.37 -12.38 5.90
CA ASN A 181 4.57 -13.53 6.33
C ASN A 181 3.58 -13.14 7.43
N THR A 182 4.06 -12.52 8.50
CA THR A 182 3.20 -12.05 9.61
C THR A 182 2.14 -11.07 9.09
N PHE A 183 2.53 -10.18 8.18
CA PHE A 183 1.62 -9.25 7.55
C PHE A 183 0.54 -9.96 6.71
N SER A 184 0.91 -10.95 5.90
CA SER A 184 -0.06 -11.70 5.10
C SER A 184 -1.04 -12.49 5.97
N GLU A 185 -0.57 -13.13 7.04
CA GLU A 185 -1.42 -13.83 8.01
C GLU A 185 -2.38 -12.87 8.71
N PHE A 186 -1.88 -11.74 9.24
CA PHE A 186 -2.70 -10.69 9.83
C PHE A 186 -3.78 -10.21 8.85
N PHE A 187 -3.41 -9.92 7.61
CA PHE A 187 -4.33 -9.44 6.59
C PHE A 187 -5.45 -10.47 6.32
N CYS A 188 -5.08 -11.73 6.15
CA CYS A 188 -6.04 -12.80 5.86
C CYS A 188 -7.01 -13.06 7.02
N ILE A 189 -6.53 -12.99 8.26
CA ILE A 189 -7.33 -13.27 9.46
C ILE A 189 -8.16 -12.07 9.88
N SER A 190 -7.61 -10.86 9.83
CA SER A 190 -8.21 -9.68 10.45
C SER A 190 -8.81 -8.68 9.46
N VAL A 191 -8.18 -8.49 8.29
CA VAL A 191 -8.58 -7.46 7.33
C VAL A 191 -9.54 -8.00 6.27
N MET A 192 -9.17 -9.10 5.62
CA MET A 192 -9.92 -9.65 4.49
C MET A 192 -11.37 -10.01 4.84
N PRO A 193 -11.71 -10.64 5.98
CA PRO A 193 -13.10 -10.92 6.34
C PRO A 193 -13.94 -9.63 6.41
N ARG A 194 -13.41 -8.57 7.00
CA ARG A 194 -14.11 -7.28 7.11
C ARG A 194 -14.28 -6.57 5.77
N LEU A 195 -13.33 -6.71 4.85
CA LEU A 195 -13.48 -6.22 3.48
C LEU A 195 -14.62 -6.94 2.75
N LEU A 196 -14.72 -8.25 2.92
CA LEU A 196 -15.77 -9.07 2.31
C LEU A 196 -17.16 -8.76 2.93
N GLU A 197 -17.24 -8.59 4.23
CA GLU A 197 -18.48 -8.18 4.92
C GLU A 197 -18.96 -6.80 4.46
N SER A 198 -18.06 -5.82 4.40
CA SER A 198 -18.39 -4.47 3.93
C SER A 198 -18.84 -4.44 2.47
N ALA A 199 -18.45 -5.44 1.67
CA ALA A 199 -18.88 -5.60 0.29
C ALA A 199 -20.30 -6.17 0.16
N SER A 200 -20.73 -6.98 1.14
CA SER A 200 -22.03 -7.66 1.14
C SER A 200 -23.19 -6.76 1.62
N CYS A 201 -22.89 -5.67 2.34
CA CYS A 201 -23.92 -4.77 2.88
C CYS A 201 -24.44 -3.71 1.88
N GLU A 202 -23.87 -3.65 0.68
CA GLU A 202 -24.23 -2.64 -0.35
C GLU A 202 -24.93 -3.26 -1.59
N LEU A 203 -25.21 -4.56 -1.56
CA LEU A 203 -26.03 -5.28 -2.56
C LEU A 203 -27.47 -5.42 -2.10
#